data_a0d089944ea030be983a5a3fae4ea9cf
#
_entry.id   a0d089944ea030be983a5a3fae4ea9cf
#
_cell.length_a   1.000
_cell.length_b   1.000
_cell.length_c   1.000
_cell.angle_alpha   90.00
_cell.angle_beta   90.00
_cell.angle_gamma   90.00
#
_symmetry.space_group_name_H-M   'P 1'
#
loop_
_entity.id
_entity.type
_entity.pdbx_description
1 polymer ?
#
loop_
_entity_poly.entity_id
_entity_poly.type
_entity_poly.pdbx_seq_one_letter_code
_entity_poly.pdbx_strand_id
1 'polypeptide(L)'
;ALAGEGDLARFDAGVERILQGVNARYGELFEDGEDLSSPYGSLVFTGVDNDPGTLETLTRMGFSEPVMIADTIRSWHHGRIPATRSARGRELFTRLAPQLLTAIARTGAADAAFRRFAVFFSGLNAGVQVQALFLAQPQLFELVLGVLAFAPRLARTLGRYPAALDSILDAHFLEDLDADVGLLAQMIDEVQAADDFEAAMNVVRRVHREQMFRIGVQTLTGRAGAAAAGRAYTALADAAMRALGPAALAEAERMGGVMTGGVAIVAMGKAGSREMTAASDLDLITVYESPPETTSADKDWSPEVFYSRFTQRLIAALSSHTAEGGLYEVDMRLRPGGSKGPVSVRLGTLADYYANDADTWEFMTLTRARVVWASDAAFGDHVTAAIEGVLRRPRPDADIAGDVRRMRDRMDQGRPARGPWDLKLARGGQVDAEFVAQYRQLLRAANGGNLTVSTLEALGDDPPMAEAWRMQQRLAQVISCAFEERPDPESEPEAFRQRLAEAAEEPDFETLKRRLAEVRTAARAAFEDLLPPPGDGLRVEPR
;
A
#
# COMPACT_ATOMS: atom_id res chain seq x y z
N ALA A 1 49.23 -36.73 30.63
CA ALA A 1 48.68 -37.22 29.36
C ALA A 1 47.47 -38.13 29.62
N LEU A 2 46.29 -37.54 29.68
CA LEU A 2 45.02 -38.22 30.02
C LEU A 2 44.52 -39.14 28.89
N ALA A 3 45.11 -39.09 27.70
CA ALA A 3 44.74 -39.93 26.56
C ALA A 3 45.89 -40.73 25.94
N GLY A 4 47.06 -40.83 26.63
CA GLY A 4 48.23 -41.58 26.11
C GLY A 4 49.01 -40.86 25.00
N GLU A 5 48.64 -39.65 24.67
CA GLU A 5 49.29 -38.83 23.64
C GLU A 5 50.21 -37.80 24.33
N GLY A 6 51.51 -37.85 23.98
CA GLY A 6 52.52 -36.95 24.57
C GLY A 6 52.64 -35.59 23.86
N ASP A 7 51.86 -35.36 22.83
CA ASP A 7 51.91 -34.14 22.03
C ASP A 7 50.48 -33.56 21.83
N LEU A 8 50.29 -32.32 22.17
CA LEU A 8 49.00 -31.60 22.13
C LEU A 8 48.43 -31.62 20.67
N ALA A 9 49.26 -31.43 19.66
CA ALA A 9 48.84 -31.46 18.28
C ALA A 9 48.33 -32.84 17.80
N ARG A 10 48.89 -33.93 18.34
CA ARG A 10 48.39 -35.28 18.08
C ARG A 10 47.10 -35.58 18.82
N PHE A 11 46.95 -35.02 20.02
CA PHE A 11 45.71 -35.09 20.80
C PHE A 11 44.58 -34.35 20.07
N ASP A 12 44.81 -33.12 19.64
CA ASP A 12 43.82 -32.31 18.88
C ASP A 12 43.43 -33.00 17.57
N ALA A 13 44.38 -33.54 16.80
CA ALA A 13 44.09 -34.31 15.59
C ALA A 13 43.34 -35.62 15.88
N GLY A 14 43.56 -36.22 17.04
CA GLY A 14 42.82 -37.39 17.52
C GLY A 14 41.36 -37.06 17.90
N VAL A 15 41.17 -35.95 18.57
CA VAL A 15 39.82 -35.42 18.94
C VAL A 15 39.05 -35.02 17.69
N GLU A 16 39.68 -34.30 16.75
CA GLU A 16 39.03 -33.94 15.47
C GLU A 16 38.59 -35.17 14.67
N ARG A 17 39.43 -36.23 14.61
CA ARG A 17 39.07 -37.45 13.89
C ARG A 17 37.92 -38.20 14.57
N ILE A 18 37.86 -38.20 15.90
CA ILE A 18 36.76 -38.80 16.64
C ILE A 18 35.48 -38.00 16.43
N LEU A 19 35.54 -36.67 16.48
CA LEU A 19 34.40 -35.79 16.22
C LEU A 19 33.89 -35.92 14.78
N GLN A 20 34.80 -36.02 13.79
CA GLN A 20 34.43 -36.31 12.39
C GLN A 20 33.78 -37.69 12.25
N GLY A 21 34.30 -38.71 12.93
CA GLY A 21 33.71 -40.04 12.94
C GLY A 21 32.37 -40.13 13.65
N VAL A 22 32.16 -39.35 14.70
CA VAL A 22 30.86 -39.21 15.39
C VAL A 22 29.88 -38.46 14.50
N ASN A 23 30.31 -37.39 13.85
CA ASN A 23 29.46 -36.65 12.91
C ASN A 23 29.07 -37.46 11.68
N ALA A 24 29.99 -38.26 11.13
CA ALA A 24 29.70 -39.16 10.01
C ALA A 24 28.70 -40.27 10.42
N ARG A 25 28.86 -40.87 11.59
CA ARG A 25 27.90 -41.87 12.11
C ARG A 25 26.57 -41.28 12.55
N TYR A 26 26.57 -40.00 13.00
CA TYR A 26 25.35 -39.29 13.29
C TYR A 26 24.61 -39.00 12.00
N GLY A 27 25.32 -38.64 10.92
CA GLY A 27 24.76 -38.53 9.56
C GLY A 27 24.13 -39.85 9.08
N GLU A 28 24.84 -40.97 9.20
CA GLU A 28 24.35 -42.32 8.82
C GLU A 28 23.12 -42.78 9.61
N LEU A 29 22.96 -42.39 10.88
CA LEU A 29 21.76 -42.66 11.71
C LEU A 29 20.52 -41.89 11.28
N PHE A 30 20.70 -40.84 10.50
CA PHE A 30 19.61 -40.00 9.96
C PHE A 30 19.47 -40.13 8.43
N GLU A 31 20.20 -41.06 7.78
CA GLU A 31 20.12 -41.35 6.33
C GLU A 31 18.76 -41.91 5.86
N ASP A 32 17.87 -42.31 6.78
CA ASP A 32 16.45 -42.59 6.45
C ASP A 32 15.55 -41.33 6.55
N GLY A 33 16.10 -40.14 6.83
CA GLY A 33 15.43 -38.83 6.86
C GLY A 33 15.99 -37.92 5.77
N GLU A 34 15.12 -37.46 4.89
CA GLU A 34 15.33 -36.45 3.84
C GLU A 34 16.60 -35.59 3.99
N ASP A 35 17.39 -35.56 2.96
CA ASP A 35 18.70 -34.98 2.75
C ASP A 35 18.86 -33.59 3.45
N LEU A 36 19.65 -33.51 4.53
CA LEU A 36 20.07 -32.27 5.18
C LEU A 36 21.17 -31.55 4.37
N SER A 37 21.55 -32.08 3.21
CA SER A 37 22.48 -31.44 2.31
C SER A 37 21.79 -30.36 1.47
N SER A 38 22.37 -29.18 1.45
CA SER A 38 21.97 -28.15 0.50
C SER A 38 22.82 -28.27 -0.78
N PRO A 39 22.35 -27.71 -1.92
CA PRO A 39 23.18 -27.61 -3.13
C PRO A 39 24.51 -26.89 -2.92
N TYR A 40 24.63 -26.13 -1.82
CA TYR A 40 25.81 -25.34 -1.45
C TYR A 40 26.76 -26.05 -0.47
N GLY A 41 26.36 -27.14 0.16
CA GLY A 41 27.15 -27.91 1.11
C GLY A 41 26.39 -28.29 2.39
N SER A 42 27.13 -28.78 3.39
CA SER A 42 26.56 -29.23 4.67
C SER A 42 26.12 -28.04 5.55
N LEU A 43 24.99 -28.20 6.23
CA LEU A 43 24.42 -27.25 7.18
C LEU A 43 24.21 -27.91 8.54
N VAL A 44 25.11 -27.69 9.47
CA VAL A 44 25.10 -28.29 10.83
C VAL A 44 24.95 -27.23 11.88
N PHE A 45 23.82 -27.26 12.61
CA PHE A 45 23.48 -26.27 13.63
C PHE A 45 23.32 -26.86 15.06
N THR A 46 23.72 -28.12 15.25
CA THR A 46 23.47 -28.88 16.49
C THR A 46 24.56 -28.74 17.56
N GLY A 47 25.73 -28.15 17.22
CA GLY A 47 26.85 -27.96 18.14
C GLY A 47 26.71 -26.79 19.11
N VAL A 48 27.59 -26.72 20.11
CA VAL A 48 27.74 -25.59 21.03
C VAL A 48 28.39 -24.41 20.30
N ASP A 49 29.35 -24.70 19.41
CA ASP A 49 30.07 -23.72 18.60
C ASP A 49 29.63 -23.80 17.14
N ASN A 50 29.95 -22.74 16.38
CA ASN A 50 29.67 -22.70 14.95
C ASN A 50 30.61 -23.66 14.19
N ASP A 51 30.03 -24.59 13.43
CA ASP A 51 30.77 -25.44 12.53
C ASP A 51 31.41 -24.64 11.40
N PRO A 52 32.74 -24.65 11.20
CA PRO A 52 33.41 -23.90 10.17
C PRO A 52 32.90 -24.18 8.75
N GLY A 53 32.55 -25.45 8.46
CA GLY A 53 31.99 -25.86 7.15
C GLY A 53 30.62 -25.24 6.91
N THR A 54 29.79 -25.11 7.95
CA THR A 54 28.49 -24.43 7.89
C THR A 54 28.67 -22.95 7.62
N LEU A 55 29.61 -22.27 8.28
CA LEU A 55 29.88 -20.86 8.03
C LEU A 55 30.36 -20.62 6.60
N GLU A 56 31.23 -21.48 6.07
CA GLU A 56 31.67 -21.44 4.69
C GLU A 56 30.50 -21.66 3.71
N THR A 57 29.61 -22.60 4.01
CA THR A 57 28.41 -22.86 3.21
C THR A 57 27.49 -21.64 3.19
N LEU A 58 27.21 -21.02 4.34
CA LEU A 58 26.43 -19.79 4.43
C LEU A 58 27.06 -18.64 3.64
N THR A 59 28.38 -18.49 3.69
CA THR A 59 29.10 -17.49 2.89
C THR A 59 28.92 -17.75 1.39
N ARG A 60 29.04 -19.02 0.94
CA ARG A 60 28.78 -19.39 -0.47
C ARG A 60 27.33 -19.18 -0.89
N MET A 61 26.38 -19.24 0.04
CA MET A 61 24.97 -18.93 -0.17
C MET A 61 24.71 -17.43 -0.29
N GLY A 62 25.71 -16.57 -0.08
CA GLY A 62 25.60 -15.09 -0.21
C GLY A 62 25.22 -14.37 1.08
N PHE A 63 25.32 -15.02 2.24
CA PHE A 63 25.16 -14.35 3.53
C PHE A 63 26.45 -13.62 3.90
N SER A 64 26.35 -12.31 4.18
CA SER A 64 27.46 -11.48 4.62
C SER A 64 27.75 -11.60 6.12
N GLU A 65 26.78 -12.08 6.92
CA GLU A 65 26.86 -12.25 8.36
C GLU A 65 26.64 -13.73 8.79
N PRO A 66 27.44 -14.70 8.30
CA PRO A 66 27.17 -16.14 8.47
C PRO A 66 27.14 -16.57 9.94
N VAL A 67 27.91 -15.93 10.81
CA VAL A 67 27.92 -16.18 12.26
C VAL A 67 26.57 -15.83 12.90
N MET A 68 26.03 -14.66 12.60
CA MET A 68 24.72 -14.21 13.09
C MET A 68 23.60 -15.16 12.64
N ILE A 69 23.64 -15.60 11.39
CA ILE A 69 22.68 -16.56 10.83
C ILE A 69 22.75 -17.89 11.57
N ALA A 70 23.97 -18.44 11.72
CA ALA A 70 24.20 -19.71 12.40
C ALA A 70 23.75 -19.67 13.88
N ASP A 71 24.09 -18.59 14.59
CA ASP A 71 23.68 -18.39 16.00
C ASP A 71 22.17 -18.31 16.15
N THR A 72 21.51 -17.59 15.24
CA THR A 72 20.04 -17.46 15.24
C THR A 72 19.38 -18.81 15.03
N ILE A 73 19.77 -19.57 14.00
CA ILE A 73 19.22 -20.90 13.70
C ILE A 73 19.47 -21.86 14.84
N ARG A 74 20.67 -21.86 15.42
CA ARG A 74 21.01 -22.67 16.60
C ARG A 74 20.12 -22.34 17.78
N SER A 75 19.87 -21.05 18.04
CA SER A 75 18.97 -20.64 19.10
C SER A 75 17.56 -21.19 18.90
N TRP A 76 17.09 -21.27 17.68
CA TRP A 76 15.81 -21.88 17.34
C TRP A 76 15.80 -23.39 17.55
N HIS A 77 16.85 -24.11 17.15
CA HIS A 77 16.99 -25.54 17.46
C HIS A 77 16.98 -25.81 18.98
N HIS A 78 17.45 -24.86 19.80
CA HIS A 78 17.36 -24.96 21.27
C HIS A 78 16.00 -24.52 21.85
N GLY A 79 15.00 -24.26 21.01
CA GLY A 79 13.63 -23.96 21.45
C GLY A 79 13.46 -22.57 22.09
N ARG A 80 14.29 -21.59 21.70
CA ARG A 80 14.28 -20.24 22.27
C ARG A 80 13.09 -19.39 21.80
N ILE A 81 12.37 -19.80 20.76
CA ILE A 81 11.18 -19.12 20.23
C ILE A 81 9.95 -20.03 20.36
N PRO A 82 8.71 -19.46 20.39
CA PRO A 82 7.47 -20.23 20.52
C PRO A 82 7.35 -21.33 19.45
N ALA A 83 7.71 -21.03 18.20
CA ALA A 83 7.59 -21.95 17.06
C ALA A 83 8.40 -23.24 17.20
N THR A 84 9.51 -23.22 17.95
CA THR A 84 10.41 -24.39 18.12
C THR A 84 10.48 -24.89 19.58
N ARG A 85 9.63 -24.37 20.47
CA ARG A 85 9.66 -24.77 21.91
C ARG A 85 9.36 -26.25 22.12
N SER A 86 8.44 -26.83 21.34
CA SER A 86 8.09 -28.24 21.42
C SER A 86 9.09 -29.15 20.65
N ALA A 87 9.17 -30.43 21.01
CA ALA A 87 9.98 -31.42 20.27
C ALA A 87 9.55 -31.48 18.79
N ARG A 88 8.23 -31.49 18.54
CA ARG A 88 7.68 -31.51 17.18
C ARG A 88 8.04 -30.25 16.38
N GLY A 89 8.01 -29.06 17.03
CA GLY A 89 8.42 -27.81 16.40
C GLY A 89 9.90 -27.82 15.99
N ARG A 90 10.78 -28.39 16.80
CA ARG A 90 12.20 -28.54 16.46
C ARG A 90 12.44 -29.53 15.32
N GLU A 91 11.74 -30.65 15.31
CA GLU A 91 11.82 -31.67 14.24
C GLU A 91 11.42 -31.05 12.89
N LEU A 92 10.27 -30.35 12.83
CA LEU A 92 9.82 -29.70 11.61
C LEU A 92 10.80 -28.60 11.17
N PHE A 93 11.35 -27.84 12.12
CA PHE A 93 12.33 -26.80 11.82
C PHE A 93 13.63 -27.38 11.24
N THR A 94 14.10 -28.51 11.75
CA THR A 94 15.28 -29.21 11.20
C THR A 94 15.09 -29.55 9.71
N ARG A 95 13.89 -29.96 9.32
CA ARG A 95 13.55 -30.24 7.92
C ARG A 95 13.37 -28.95 7.09
N LEU A 96 12.86 -27.90 7.68
CA LEU A 96 12.57 -26.62 7.01
C LEU A 96 13.85 -25.77 6.79
N ALA A 97 14.81 -25.78 7.73
CA ALA A 97 15.95 -24.89 7.73
C ALA A 97 16.82 -24.93 6.46
N PRO A 98 17.18 -26.10 5.87
CA PRO A 98 17.92 -26.15 4.62
C PRO A 98 17.15 -25.56 3.44
N GLN A 99 15.84 -25.81 3.36
CA GLN A 99 14.96 -25.26 2.33
C GLN A 99 14.85 -23.75 2.47
N LEU A 100 14.68 -23.26 3.71
CA LEU A 100 14.64 -21.84 4.04
C LEU A 100 15.90 -21.11 3.57
N LEU A 101 17.06 -21.59 3.97
CA LEU A 101 18.34 -20.96 3.63
C LEU A 101 18.58 -20.98 2.12
N THR A 102 18.28 -22.10 1.45
CA THR A 102 18.41 -22.23 0.00
C THR A 102 17.48 -21.26 -0.74
N ALA A 103 16.24 -21.15 -0.31
CA ALA A 103 15.28 -20.24 -0.94
C ALA A 103 15.65 -18.77 -0.69
N ILE A 104 16.09 -18.41 0.52
CA ILE A 104 16.58 -17.06 0.85
C ILE A 104 17.82 -16.72 0.02
N ALA A 105 18.78 -17.64 -0.15
CA ALA A 105 19.98 -17.41 -0.95
C ALA A 105 19.67 -17.02 -2.41
N ARG A 106 18.61 -17.61 -2.97
CA ARG A 106 18.16 -17.32 -4.36
C ARG A 106 17.55 -15.92 -4.52
N THR A 107 17.21 -15.24 -3.44
CA THR A 107 16.56 -13.92 -3.51
C THR A 107 17.51 -12.79 -3.92
N GLY A 108 18.83 -12.97 -3.80
CA GLY A 108 19.82 -11.92 -4.00
C GLY A 108 19.86 -10.87 -2.87
N ALA A 109 19.02 -11.01 -1.82
CA ALA A 109 18.97 -10.15 -0.64
C ALA A 109 19.01 -10.98 0.65
N ALA A 110 19.91 -11.96 0.72
CA ALA A 110 19.91 -13.04 1.70
C ALA A 110 19.82 -12.54 3.16
N ASP A 111 20.67 -11.60 3.57
CA ASP A 111 20.67 -11.11 4.96
C ASP A 111 19.37 -10.37 5.32
N ALA A 112 18.88 -9.52 4.42
CA ALA A 112 17.66 -8.76 4.67
C ALA A 112 16.42 -9.67 4.73
N ALA A 113 16.32 -10.64 3.82
CA ALA A 113 15.26 -11.64 3.80
C ALA A 113 15.28 -12.50 5.07
N PHE A 114 16.46 -12.94 5.50
CA PHE A 114 16.62 -13.73 6.72
C PHE A 114 16.20 -12.93 7.97
N ARG A 115 16.64 -11.69 8.12
CA ARG A 115 16.24 -10.86 9.27
C ARG A 115 14.72 -10.67 9.34
N ARG A 116 14.06 -10.42 8.21
CA ARG A 116 12.59 -10.29 8.17
C ARG A 116 11.89 -11.60 8.47
N PHE A 117 12.42 -12.71 7.93
CA PHE A 117 11.94 -14.05 8.29
C PHE A 117 12.10 -14.33 9.78
N ALA A 118 13.23 -13.95 10.38
CA ALA A 118 13.48 -14.15 11.80
C ALA A 118 12.48 -13.40 12.69
N VAL A 119 12.15 -12.17 12.33
CA VAL A 119 11.10 -11.39 13.03
C VAL A 119 9.74 -12.09 12.93
N PHE A 120 9.33 -12.44 11.72
CA PHE A 120 8.09 -13.17 11.46
C PHE A 120 8.03 -14.49 12.22
N PHE A 121 9.04 -15.34 12.07
CA PHE A 121 9.07 -16.68 12.64
C PHE A 121 9.10 -16.68 14.18
N SER A 122 9.80 -15.71 14.77
CA SER A 122 9.84 -15.53 16.21
C SER A 122 8.51 -15.06 16.82
N GLY A 123 7.67 -14.40 16.03
CA GLY A 123 6.33 -13.94 16.42
C GLY A 123 5.23 -14.99 16.29
N LEU A 124 5.52 -16.18 15.71
CA LEU A 124 4.51 -17.22 15.45
C LEU A 124 4.12 -17.95 16.75
N ASN A 125 2.88 -17.76 17.21
CA ASN A 125 2.31 -18.55 18.30
C ASN A 125 1.94 -19.99 17.88
N ALA A 126 1.44 -20.16 16.63
CA ALA A 126 1.06 -21.43 16.02
C ALA A 126 2.17 -22.02 15.13
N GLY A 127 3.44 -21.88 15.54
CA GLY A 127 4.58 -22.17 14.68
C GLY A 127 4.68 -23.62 14.18
N VAL A 128 4.18 -24.59 14.95
CA VAL A 128 4.16 -26.02 14.51
C VAL A 128 3.25 -26.20 13.28
N GLN A 129 2.07 -25.58 13.29
CA GLN A 129 1.13 -25.64 12.18
C GLN A 129 1.70 -24.96 10.93
N VAL A 130 2.29 -23.77 11.11
CA VAL A 130 2.89 -23.01 10.00
C VAL A 130 4.07 -23.76 9.38
N GLN A 131 4.95 -24.35 10.18
CA GLN A 131 6.06 -25.16 9.68
C GLN A 131 5.57 -26.40 8.92
N ALA A 132 4.60 -27.14 9.48
CA ALA A 132 4.00 -28.28 8.81
C ALA A 132 3.38 -27.90 7.47
N LEU A 133 2.73 -26.73 7.42
CA LEU A 133 2.12 -26.18 6.23
C LEU A 133 3.16 -25.80 5.17
N PHE A 134 4.25 -25.14 5.54
CA PHE A 134 5.33 -24.78 4.62
C PHE A 134 5.99 -26.03 4.01
N LEU A 135 6.19 -27.08 4.80
CA LEU A 135 6.69 -28.36 4.30
C LEU A 135 5.69 -29.09 3.38
N ALA A 136 4.39 -28.94 3.64
CA ALA A 136 3.33 -29.55 2.83
C ALA A 136 3.04 -28.75 1.54
N GLN A 137 3.27 -27.44 1.55
CA GLN A 137 2.97 -26.53 0.44
C GLN A 137 4.19 -25.65 0.11
N PRO A 138 5.16 -26.16 -0.66
CA PRO A 138 6.38 -25.41 -1.00
C PRO A 138 6.09 -24.10 -1.75
N GLN A 139 5.07 -24.06 -2.59
CA GLN A 139 4.67 -22.85 -3.32
C GLN A 139 4.21 -21.71 -2.38
N LEU A 140 3.48 -22.05 -1.31
CA LEU A 140 3.12 -21.08 -0.28
C LEU A 140 4.35 -20.57 0.47
N PHE A 141 5.28 -21.47 0.78
CA PHE A 141 6.53 -21.11 1.43
C PHE A 141 7.36 -20.14 0.58
N GLU A 142 7.52 -20.44 -0.71
CA GLU A 142 8.20 -19.53 -1.66
C GLU A 142 7.50 -18.18 -1.78
N LEU A 143 6.16 -18.16 -1.79
CA LEU A 143 5.38 -16.92 -1.79
C LEU A 143 5.69 -16.06 -0.56
N VAL A 144 5.64 -16.66 0.64
CA VAL A 144 5.92 -15.94 1.90
C VAL A 144 7.37 -15.44 1.91
N LEU A 145 8.32 -16.25 1.49
CA LEU A 145 9.73 -15.85 1.38
C LEU A 145 9.93 -14.71 0.38
N GLY A 146 9.26 -14.75 -0.77
CA GLY A 146 9.26 -13.68 -1.75
C GLY A 146 8.74 -12.36 -1.15
N VAL A 147 7.62 -12.40 -0.43
CA VAL A 147 7.09 -11.23 0.29
C VAL A 147 8.11 -10.70 1.31
N LEU A 148 8.72 -11.59 2.10
CA LEU A 148 9.71 -11.19 3.11
C LEU A 148 11.00 -10.64 2.49
N ALA A 149 11.40 -11.14 1.32
CA ALA A 149 12.61 -10.69 0.64
C ALA A 149 12.44 -9.31 -0.02
N PHE A 150 11.33 -9.10 -0.75
CA PHE A 150 11.19 -8.00 -1.70
C PHE A 150 10.18 -6.93 -1.29
N ALA A 151 9.32 -7.19 -0.30
CA ALA A 151 8.27 -6.27 0.11
C ALA A 151 8.35 -5.92 1.59
N PRO A 152 9.24 -4.99 1.99
CA PRO A 152 9.40 -4.57 3.38
C PRO A 152 8.10 -4.15 4.07
N ARG A 153 7.17 -3.50 3.37
CA ARG A 153 5.84 -3.13 3.87
C ARG A 153 5.03 -4.37 4.26
N LEU A 154 4.89 -5.32 3.34
CA LEU A 154 4.14 -6.56 3.58
C LEU A 154 4.83 -7.44 4.62
N ALA A 155 6.16 -7.51 4.59
CA ALA A 155 6.95 -8.23 5.58
C ALA A 155 6.74 -7.69 7.01
N ARG A 156 6.62 -6.37 7.16
CA ARG A 156 6.31 -5.73 8.46
C ARG A 156 4.91 -6.11 8.95
N THR A 157 3.93 -6.18 8.05
CA THR A 157 2.58 -6.65 8.38
C THR A 157 2.62 -8.08 8.91
N LEU A 158 3.30 -9.01 8.23
CA LEU A 158 3.46 -10.39 8.70
C LEU A 158 4.22 -10.47 10.02
N GLY A 159 5.29 -9.68 10.19
CA GLY A 159 6.09 -9.68 11.41
C GLY A 159 5.33 -9.16 12.63
N ARG A 160 4.47 -8.16 12.44
CA ARG A 160 3.68 -7.57 13.52
C ARG A 160 2.38 -8.32 13.80
N TYR A 161 1.78 -8.89 12.76
CA TYR A 161 0.49 -9.59 12.80
C TYR A 161 0.60 -10.94 12.08
N PRO A 162 1.23 -11.94 12.71
CA PRO A 162 1.43 -13.26 12.07
C PRO A 162 0.13 -13.95 11.65
N ALA A 163 -1.00 -13.60 12.29
CA ALA A 163 -2.33 -14.07 11.89
C ALA A 163 -2.73 -13.65 10.46
N ALA A 164 -2.08 -12.63 9.88
CA ALA A 164 -2.26 -12.31 8.46
C ALA A 164 -1.85 -13.47 7.53
N LEU A 165 -1.03 -14.43 8.00
CA LEU A 165 -0.74 -15.65 7.29
C LEU A 165 -2.00 -16.53 7.14
N ASP A 166 -2.89 -16.53 8.12
CA ASP A 166 -4.11 -17.33 8.07
C ASP A 166 -5.00 -16.91 6.90
N SER A 167 -4.98 -15.61 6.54
CA SER A 167 -5.70 -15.14 5.36
C SER A 167 -5.16 -15.73 4.05
N ILE A 168 -3.84 -16.01 3.94
CA ILE A 168 -3.26 -16.64 2.75
C ILE A 168 -3.78 -18.08 2.56
N LEU A 169 -4.20 -18.73 3.65
CA LEU A 169 -4.72 -20.09 3.66
C LEU A 169 -6.20 -20.16 3.27
N ASP A 170 -6.89 -19.03 3.28
CA ASP A 170 -8.26 -18.95 2.83
C ASP A 170 -8.32 -19.21 1.31
N ALA A 171 -9.27 -20.07 0.89
CA ALA A 171 -9.50 -20.36 -0.53
C ALA A 171 -9.78 -19.09 -1.34
N HIS A 172 -10.39 -18.08 -0.71
CA HIS A 172 -10.73 -16.79 -1.32
C HIS A 172 -9.53 -15.83 -1.45
N PHE A 173 -8.40 -16.12 -0.79
CA PHE A 173 -7.23 -15.21 -0.82
C PHE A 173 -6.70 -14.94 -2.23
N LEU A 174 -6.77 -15.94 -3.10
CA LEU A 174 -6.28 -15.88 -4.48
C LEU A 174 -7.39 -15.66 -5.52
N GLU A 175 -8.64 -15.48 -5.09
CA GLU A 175 -9.73 -15.09 -5.98
C GLU A 175 -9.60 -13.64 -6.46
N ASP A 176 -10.30 -13.31 -7.54
CA ASP A 176 -10.30 -11.96 -8.11
C ASP A 176 -10.69 -10.91 -7.06
N LEU A 177 -9.96 -9.79 -7.04
CA LEU A 177 -10.19 -8.72 -6.06
C LEU A 177 -11.57 -8.05 -6.21
N ASP A 178 -12.20 -8.14 -7.36
CA ASP A 178 -13.54 -7.58 -7.61
C ASP A 178 -14.67 -8.43 -6.97
N ALA A 179 -14.36 -9.66 -6.50
CA ALA A 179 -15.33 -10.58 -5.88
C ALA A 179 -15.64 -10.26 -4.40
N ASP A 180 -14.93 -9.33 -3.77
CA ASP A 180 -15.01 -9.09 -2.31
C ASP A 180 -16.15 -8.17 -1.83
N VAL A 181 -17.15 -7.94 -2.64
CA VAL A 181 -18.31 -7.09 -2.24
C VAL A 181 -18.97 -7.61 -0.96
N GLY A 182 -19.03 -8.93 -0.76
CA GLY A 182 -19.61 -9.56 0.43
C GLY A 182 -18.80 -9.29 1.70
N LEU A 183 -17.47 -9.40 1.64
CA LEU A 183 -16.59 -9.15 2.78
C LEU A 183 -16.65 -7.70 3.26
N LEU A 184 -16.67 -6.74 2.32
CA LEU A 184 -16.78 -5.33 2.65
C LEU A 184 -18.15 -4.98 3.22
N ALA A 185 -19.23 -5.62 2.75
CA ALA A 185 -20.55 -5.50 3.34
C ALA A 185 -20.58 -6.05 4.77
N GLN A 186 -20.01 -7.22 4.99
CA GLN A 186 -19.90 -7.80 6.34
C GLN A 186 -19.15 -6.90 7.31
N MET A 187 -18.03 -6.27 6.87
CA MET A 187 -17.32 -5.29 7.70
C MET A 187 -18.22 -4.13 8.11
N ILE A 188 -19.04 -3.61 7.21
CA ILE A 188 -19.99 -2.52 7.50
C ILE A 188 -21.00 -2.99 8.55
N ASP A 189 -21.55 -4.19 8.40
CA ASP A 189 -22.50 -4.77 9.35
C ASP A 189 -21.87 -5.00 10.74
N GLU A 190 -20.63 -5.50 10.80
CA GLU A 190 -19.87 -5.67 12.05
C GLU A 190 -19.63 -4.33 12.76
N VAL A 191 -19.34 -3.26 12.01
CA VAL A 191 -19.18 -1.91 12.56
C VAL A 191 -20.49 -1.36 13.13
N GLN A 192 -21.62 -1.61 12.44
CA GLN A 192 -22.93 -1.20 12.94
C GLN A 192 -23.35 -1.94 14.21
N ALA A 193 -22.87 -3.16 14.40
CA ALA A 193 -23.10 -3.97 15.58
C ALA A 193 -22.10 -3.72 16.72
N ALA A 194 -21.13 -2.84 16.55
CA ALA A 194 -20.09 -2.55 17.54
C ALA A 194 -20.66 -1.81 18.77
N ASP A 195 -20.20 -2.17 19.96
CA ASP A 195 -20.70 -1.63 21.24
C ASP A 195 -20.39 -0.14 21.42
N ASP A 196 -19.29 0.34 20.86
CA ASP A 196 -18.85 1.72 20.96
C ASP A 196 -18.01 2.16 19.74
N PHE A 197 -17.67 3.45 19.71
CA PHE A 197 -16.94 4.06 18.60
C PHE A 197 -15.51 3.50 18.45
N GLU A 198 -14.83 3.13 19.54
CA GLU A 198 -13.50 2.54 19.49
C GLU A 198 -13.56 1.10 18.96
N ALA A 199 -14.55 0.32 19.37
CA ALA A 199 -14.79 -1.02 18.83
C ALA A 199 -15.05 -0.96 17.32
N ALA A 200 -15.89 -0.02 16.86
CA ALA A 200 -16.12 0.23 15.43
C ALA A 200 -14.81 0.52 14.67
N MET A 201 -13.96 1.40 15.22
CA MET A 201 -12.66 1.72 14.64
C MET A 201 -11.74 0.48 14.55
N ASN A 202 -11.74 -0.38 15.57
CA ASN A 202 -10.90 -1.58 15.63
C ASN A 202 -11.33 -2.63 14.61
N VAL A 203 -12.64 -2.83 14.41
CA VAL A 203 -13.18 -3.71 13.36
C VAL A 203 -12.63 -3.30 11.99
N VAL A 204 -12.79 -2.02 11.62
CA VAL A 204 -12.34 -1.53 10.31
C VAL A 204 -10.84 -1.74 10.12
N ARG A 205 -10.01 -1.47 11.16
CA ARG A 205 -8.56 -1.62 11.07
C ARG A 205 -8.13 -3.06 10.88
N ARG A 206 -8.80 -4.01 11.53
CA ARG A 206 -8.52 -5.44 11.38
C ARG A 206 -8.77 -5.87 9.92
N VAL A 207 -9.98 -5.63 9.41
CA VAL A 207 -10.35 -6.01 8.04
C VAL A 207 -9.48 -5.27 7.01
N HIS A 208 -9.26 -3.96 7.21
CA HIS A 208 -8.39 -3.18 6.35
C HIS A 208 -6.98 -3.77 6.25
N ARG A 209 -6.36 -4.13 7.35
CA ARG A 209 -5.01 -4.72 7.38
C ARG A 209 -4.95 -6.04 6.59
N GLU A 210 -5.94 -6.91 6.78
CA GLU A 210 -6.03 -8.19 6.08
C GLU A 210 -6.19 -7.98 4.57
N GLN A 211 -7.10 -7.10 4.16
CA GLN A 211 -7.33 -6.79 2.75
C GLN A 211 -6.16 -6.05 2.11
N MET A 212 -5.55 -5.08 2.78
CA MET A 212 -4.33 -4.41 2.30
C MET A 212 -3.19 -5.41 2.05
N PHE A 213 -3.04 -6.40 2.94
CA PHE A 213 -2.07 -7.46 2.77
C PHE A 213 -2.41 -8.34 1.56
N ARG A 214 -3.67 -8.79 1.42
CA ARG A 214 -4.14 -9.58 0.29
C ARG A 214 -3.93 -8.87 -1.05
N ILE A 215 -4.41 -7.63 -1.18
CA ILE A 215 -4.25 -6.83 -2.40
C ILE A 215 -2.75 -6.66 -2.72
N GLY A 216 -1.93 -6.37 -1.70
CA GLY A 216 -0.49 -6.21 -1.86
C GLY A 216 0.21 -7.47 -2.37
N VAL A 217 -0.10 -8.64 -1.82
CA VAL A 217 0.45 -9.93 -2.27
C VAL A 217 0.02 -10.23 -3.71
N GLN A 218 -1.26 -10.07 -4.05
CA GLN A 218 -1.74 -10.30 -5.41
C GLN A 218 -1.11 -9.33 -6.43
N THR A 219 -0.90 -8.08 -6.04
CA THR A 219 -0.20 -7.08 -6.86
C THR A 219 1.27 -7.45 -7.06
N LEU A 220 1.96 -7.78 -5.97
CA LEU A 220 3.38 -8.15 -6.01
C LEU A 220 3.62 -9.40 -6.86
N THR A 221 2.71 -10.38 -6.83
CA THR A 221 2.81 -11.63 -7.60
C THR A 221 2.28 -11.54 -9.03
N GLY A 222 1.73 -10.38 -9.43
CA GLY A 222 1.17 -10.17 -10.77
C GLY A 222 -0.19 -10.82 -11.01
N ARG A 223 -0.83 -11.36 -9.98
CA ARG A 223 -2.20 -11.89 -10.08
C ARG A 223 -3.22 -10.77 -10.28
N ALA A 224 -3.05 -9.65 -9.55
CA ALA A 224 -3.85 -8.46 -9.76
C ALA A 224 -3.10 -7.46 -10.63
N GLY A 225 -3.71 -7.06 -11.74
CA GLY A 225 -3.25 -5.95 -12.56
C GLY A 225 -3.46 -4.60 -11.86
N ALA A 226 -2.73 -3.56 -12.30
CA ALA A 226 -2.73 -2.24 -11.65
C ALA A 226 -4.13 -1.60 -11.51
N ALA A 227 -4.99 -1.75 -12.52
CA ALA A 227 -6.35 -1.21 -12.46
C ALA A 227 -7.22 -1.93 -11.43
N ALA A 228 -7.15 -3.27 -11.35
CA ALA A 228 -7.85 -4.08 -10.36
C ALA A 228 -7.36 -3.74 -8.94
N ALA A 229 -6.05 -3.68 -8.73
CA ALA A 229 -5.46 -3.27 -7.45
C ALA A 229 -5.93 -1.86 -7.03
N GLY A 230 -5.92 -0.89 -7.96
CA GLY A 230 -6.37 0.48 -7.69
C GLY A 230 -7.84 0.56 -7.27
N ARG A 231 -8.71 -0.21 -7.97
CA ARG A 231 -10.14 -0.33 -7.58
C ARG A 231 -10.29 -1.02 -6.23
N ALA A 232 -9.54 -2.08 -5.95
CA ALA A 232 -9.62 -2.82 -4.69
C ALA A 232 -9.19 -1.97 -3.49
N TYR A 233 -8.05 -1.25 -3.58
CA TYR A 233 -7.64 -0.30 -2.56
C TYR A 233 -8.68 0.80 -2.34
N THR A 234 -9.31 1.28 -3.41
CA THR A 234 -10.36 2.30 -3.29
C THR A 234 -11.65 1.73 -2.71
N ALA A 235 -12.06 0.52 -3.09
CA ALA A 235 -13.22 -0.14 -2.52
C ALA A 235 -13.07 -0.36 -1.01
N LEU A 236 -11.86 -0.71 -0.56
CA LEU A 236 -11.53 -0.84 0.86
C LEU A 236 -11.62 0.51 1.59
N ALA A 237 -11.15 1.60 0.98
CA ALA A 237 -11.28 2.95 1.52
C ALA A 237 -12.75 3.41 1.55
N ASP A 238 -13.51 3.13 0.50
CA ASP A 238 -14.94 3.42 0.42
C ASP A 238 -15.71 2.69 1.52
N ALA A 239 -15.42 1.40 1.74
CA ALA A 239 -16.04 0.60 2.80
C ALA A 239 -15.72 1.16 4.20
N ALA A 240 -14.46 1.58 4.44
CA ALA A 240 -14.06 2.21 5.69
C ALA A 240 -14.84 3.52 5.93
N MET A 241 -14.98 4.37 4.91
CA MET A 241 -15.76 5.62 5.01
C MET A 241 -17.25 5.36 5.21
N ARG A 242 -17.82 4.35 4.51
CA ARG A 242 -19.23 3.96 4.65
C ARG A 242 -19.55 3.34 6.01
N ALA A 243 -18.60 2.63 6.60
CA ALA A 243 -18.75 2.05 7.93
C ALA A 243 -18.58 3.09 9.04
N LEU A 244 -17.55 3.96 8.93
CA LEU A 244 -17.22 4.92 9.97
C LEU A 244 -18.01 6.24 9.87
N GLY A 245 -18.59 6.57 8.71
CA GLY A 245 -19.45 7.75 8.53
C GLY A 245 -20.65 7.77 9.47
N PRO A 246 -21.52 6.72 9.46
CA PRO A 246 -22.62 6.58 10.42
C PRO A 246 -22.16 6.59 11.88
N ALA A 247 -21.06 5.89 12.20
CA ALA A 247 -20.51 5.85 13.55
C ALA A 247 -20.04 7.23 14.05
N ALA A 248 -19.39 8.01 13.17
CA ALA A 248 -18.96 9.38 13.47
C ALA A 248 -20.15 10.34 13.63
N LEU A 249 -21.22 10.12 12.86
CA LEU A 249 -22.46 10.90 12.98
C LEU A 249 -23.16 10.60 14.32
N ALA A 250 -23.32 9.33 14.66
CA ALA A 250 -23.89 8.91 15.94
C ALA A 250 -23.10 9.47 17.14
N GLU A 251 -21.77 9.50 17.03
CA GLU A 251 -20.91 10.08 18.07
C GLU A 251 -21.10 11.61 18.19
N ALA A 252 -21.29 12.33 17.07
CA ALA A 252 -21.60 13.75 17.10
C ALA A 252 -22.98 14.02 17.71
N GLU A 253 -23.99 13.19 17.39
CA GLU A 253 -25.33 13.25 17.97
C GLU A 253 -25.33 12.93 19.46
N ARG A 254 -24.56 11.94 19.90
CA ARG A 254 -24.37 11.64 21.32
C ARG A 254 -23.80 12.82 22.11
N MET A 255 -22.96 13.64 21.46
CA MET A 255 -22.33 14.80 22.08
C MET A 255 -23.22 16.04 22.10
N GLY A 256 -24.01 16.27 21.06
CA GLY A 256 -24.74 17.52 20.83
C GLY A 256 -26.25 17.39 20.72
N GLY A 257 -26.78 16.16 20.67
CA GLY A 257 -28.15 15.88 20.27
C GLY A 257 -28.31 15.82 18.74
N VAL A 258 -29.43 15.31 18.28
CA VAL A 258 -29.74 15.15 16.86
C VAL A 258 -29.78 16.51 16.14
N MET A 259 -29.21 16.58 14.93
CA MET A 259 -29.25 17.73 14.05
C MET A 259 -30.13 17.42 12.82
N THR A 260 -31.09 18.28 12.52
CA THR A 260 -31.87 18.18 11.29
C THR A 260 -31.06 18.64 10.09
N GLY A 261 -30.93 17.79 9.07
CA GLY A 261 -30.17 18.06 7.85
C GLY A 261 -29.51 16.82 7.31
N GLY A 262 -28.67 16.99 6.30
CA GLY A 262 -27.90 15.93 5.67
C GLY A 262 -26.41 16.24 5.67
N VAL A 263 -25.59 15.17 5.66
CA VAL A 263 -24.14 15.28 5.49
C VAL A 263 -23.64 14.20 4.53
N ALA A 264 -22.63 14.53 3.73
CA ALA A 264 -22.00 13.61 2.78
C ALA A 264 -20.47 13.69 2.89
N ILE A 265 -19.83 12.55 2.62
CA ILE A 265 -18.38 12.40 2.45
C ILE A 265 -18.09 12.34 0.96
N VAL A 266 -17.31 13.27 0.46
CA VAL A 266 -16.88 13.37 -0.92
C VAL A 266 -15.40 13.00 -1.00
N ALA A 267 -15.07 11.92 -1.68
CA ALA A 267 -13.69 11.54 -1.99
C ALA A 267 -13.18 12.32 -3.20
N MET A 268 -11.96 12.80 -3.09
CA MET A 268 -11.21 13.54 -4.09
C MET A 268 -9.95 12.76 -4.50
N GLY A 269 -9.10 13.36 -5.31
CA GLY A 269 -7.80 12.79 -5.66
C GLY A 269 -7.88 11.35 -6.18
N LYS A 270 -6.98 10.47 -5.72
CA LYS A 270 -6.93 9.06 -6.14
C LYS A 270 -8.10 8.22 -5.60
N ALA A 271 -8.64 8.56 -4.43
CA ALA A 271 -9.83 7.92 -3.89
C ALA A 271 -11.06 8.26 -4.74
N GLY A 272 -11.19 9.50 -5.17
CA GLY A 272 -12.26 9.93 -6.06
C GLY A 272 -12.19 9.24 -7.42
N SER A 273 -11.01 9.16 -8.05
CA SER A 273 -10.80 8.53 -9.37
C SER A 273 -10.77 7.00 -9.34
N ARG A 274 -10.83 6.36 -8.18
CA ARG A 274 -10.70 4.91 -7.98
C ARG A 274 -9.35 4.34 -8.44
N GLU A 275 -8.29 5.11 -8.22
CA GLU A 275 -6.92 4.81 -8.67
C GLU A 275 -5.93 4.80 -7.50
N MET A 276 -6.38 4.37 -6.31
CA MET A 276 -5.55 4.32 -5.11
C MET A 276 -4.42 3.29 -5.22
N THR A 277 -3.39 3.49 -4.43
CA THR A 277 -2.29 2.54 -4.20
C THR A 277 -2.20 2.22 -2.71
N ALA A 278 -1.38 1.24 -2.33
CA ALA A 278 -1.15 0.90 -0.93
C ALA A 278 -0.63 2.07 -0.06
N ALA A 279 -0.10 3.12 -0.67
CA ALA A 279 0.47 4.29 0.01
C ALA A 279 -0.35 5.57 -0.19
N SER A 280 -1.60 5.45 -0.68
CA SER A 280 -2.47 6.62 -0.89
C SER A 280 -3.05 7.11 0.43
N ASP A 281 -3.04 8.43 0.60
CA ASP A 281 -3.85 9.17 1.56
C ASP A 281 -5.31 9.33 1.07
N LEU A 282 -6.16 9.84 1.93
CA LEU A 282 -7.55 10.18 1.62
C LEU A 282 -7.69 11.69 1.49
N ASP A 283 -7.84 12.17 0.25
CA ASP A 283 -8.29 13.53 -0.02
C ASP A 283 -9.82 13.59 0.15
N LEU A 284 -10.33 14.31 1.15
CA LEU A 284 -11.76 14.33 1.49
C LEU A 284 -12.31 15.74 1.61
N ILE A 285 -13.60 15.87 1.30
CA ILE A 285 -14.44 17.02 1.66
C ILE A 285 -15.70 16.48 2.33
N THR A 286 -16.12 17.09 3.46
CA THR A 286 -17.44 16.86 4.04
C THR A 286 -18.36 18.00 3.67
N VAL A 287 -19.50 17.66 3.10
CA VAL A 287 -20.53 18.62 2.65
C VAL A 287 -21.79 18.39 3.45
N TYR A 288 -22.42 19.45 3.92
CA TYR A 288 -23.66 19.37 4.68
C TYR A 288 -24.70 20.40 4.21
N GLU A 289 -25.94 20.14 4.52
CA GLU A 289 -27.04 21.09 4.41
C GLU A 289 -27.95 20.95 5.62
N SER A 290 -28.48 22.07 6.10
CA SER A 290 -29.43 22.12 7.22
C SER A 290 -30.35 23.30 7.02
N PRO A 291 -31.63 23.21 7.43
CA PRO A 291 -32.54 24.36 7.39
C PRO A 291 -31.97 25.57 8.14
N PRO A 292 -32.31 26.78 7.70
CA PRO A 292 -31.91 27.98 8.43
C PRO A 292 -32.40 27.99 9.90
N GLU A 293 -31.59 28.55 10.79
CA GLU A 293 -31.92 28.72 12.22
C GLU A 293 -32.12 27.36 12.99
N THR A 294 -31.72 26.22 12.41
CA THR A 294 -31.75 24.93 13.10
C THR A 294 -30.59 24.83 14.08
N THR A 295 -30.86 24.25 15.26
CA THR A 295 -29.85 23.90 16.25
C THR A 295 -29.95 22.42 16.63
N SER A 296 -28.86 21.85 17.20
CA SER A 296 -28.89 20.51 17.74
C SER A 296 -29.74 20.39 19.00
N ALA A 297 -30.38 19.24 19.19
CA ALA A 297 -31.43 19.06 20.19
C ALA A 297 -30.98 19.26 21.64
N ASP A 298 -29.74 18.90 22.01
CA ASP A 298 -29.31 18.89 23.43
C ASP A 298 -28.39 20.06 23.81
N LYS A 299 -27.65 20.61 22.83
CA LYS A 299 -26.61 21.62 23.08
C LYS A 299 -26.81 22.93 22.32
N ASP A 300 -27.88 23.05 21.55
CA ASP A 300 -28.16 24.23 20.70
C ASP A 300 -26.97 24.59 19.77
N TRP A 301 -26.19 23.60 19.32
CA TRP A 301 -25.10 23.85 18.38
C TRP A 301 -25.65 24.28 17.02
N SER A 302 -25.03 25.29 16.43
CA SER A 302 -25.32 25.64 15.04
C SER A 302 -24.90 24.50 14.09
N PRO A 303 -25.44 24.44 12.86
CA PRO A 303 -25.05 23.43 11.88
C PRO A 303 -23.55 23.41 11.62
N GLU A 304 -22.89 24.58 11.55
CA GLU A 304 -21.43 24.66 11.35
C GLU A 304 -20.66 23.96 12.48
N VAL A 305 -21.09 24.20 13.73
CA VAL A 305 -20.46 23.57 14.90
C VAL A 305 -20.71 22.05 14.89
N PHE A 306 -21.95 21.62 14.66
CA PHE A 306 -22.31 20.22 14.66
C PHE A 306 -21.56 19.43 13.57
N TYR A 307 -21.63 19.88 12.31
CA TYR A 307 -20.97 19.17 11.20
C TYR A 307 -19.45 19.30 11.23
N SER A 308 -18.89 20.35 11.83
CA SER A 308 -17.46 20.41 12.14
C SER A 308 -17.06 19.34 13.18
N ARG A 309 -17.89 19.09 14.20
CA ARG A 309 -17.65 17.99 15.16
C ARG A 309 -17.75 16.63 14.50
N PHE A 310 -18.78 16.39 13.68
CA PHE A 310 -18.86 15.18 12.85
C PHE A 310 -17.58 14.96 12.05
N THR A 311 -17.14 15.98 11.30
CA THR A 311 -15.94 15.88 10.46
C THR A 311 -14.68 15.58 11.28
N GLN A 312 -14.52 16.23 12.45
CA GLN A 312 -13.40 15.94 13.36
C GLN A 312 -13.44 14.49 13.88
N ARG A 313 -14.64 13.95 14.18
CA ARG A 313 -14.79 12.54 14.58
C ARG A 313 -14.47 11.59 13.44
N LEU A 314 -14.91 11.89 12.23
CA LEU A 314 -14.59 11.11 11.03
C LEU A 314 -13.08 11.11 10.78
N ILE A 315 -12.41 12.27 10.80
CA ILE A 315 -10.96 12.36 10.65
C ILE A 315 -10.26 11.52 11.74
N ALA A 316 -10.67 11.66 12.99
CA ALA A 316 -10.11 10.87 14.09
C ALA A 316 -10.32 9.37 13.88
N ALA A 317 -11.50 8.94 13.45
CA ALA A 317 -11.78 7.54 13.16
C ALA A 317 -10.87 6.97 12.06
N LEU A 318 -10.62 7.75 11.00
CA LEU A 318 -9.80 7.35 9.87
C LEU A 318 -8.29 7.46 10.14
N SER A 319 -7.82 8.42 10.98
CA SER A 319 -6.39 8.71 11.11
C SER A 319 -5.76 8.35 12.44
N SER A 320 -6.53 8.30 13.55
CA SER A 320 -5.96 8.01 14.87
C SER A 320 -5.48 6.57 14.97
N HIS A 321 -4.40 6.37 15.74
CA HIS A 321 -3.92 5.03 16.08
C HIS A 321 -4.73 4.45 17.23
N THR A 322 -5.13 3.19 17.09
CA THR A 322 -5.71 2.37 18.15
C THR A 322 -4.78 1.19 18.47
N ALA A 323 -5.22 0.26 19.32
CA ALA A 323 -4.50 -0.99 19.56
C ALA A 323 -4.27 -1.80 18.25
N GLU A 324 -5.19 -1.66 17.27
CA GLU A 324 -5.10 -2.29 15.95
C GLU A 324 -4.25 -1.49 14.92
N GLY A 325 -3.69 -0.35 15.31
CA GLY A 325 -2.83 0.49 14.48
C GLY A 325 -3.55 1.68 13.85
N GLY A 326 -2.93 2.27 12.82
CA GLY A 326 -3.50 3.35 12.01
C GLY A 326 -4.32 2.81 10.84
N LEU A 327 -5.11 3.69 10.19
CA LEU A 327 -5.88 3.33 9.01
C LEU A 327 -5.42 4.12 7.77
N TYR A 328 -5.73 5.41 7.69
CA TYR A 328 -5.33 6.31 6.60
C TYR A 328 -4.82 7.65 7.12
N GLU A 329 -3.94 8.29 6.37
CA GLU A 329 -3.75 9.73 6.48
C GLU A 329 -4.91 10.44 5.76
N VAL A 330 -5.42 11.55 6.33
CA VAL A 330 -6.55 12.30 5.78
C VAL A 330 -6.12 13.71 5.43
N ASP A 331 -6.32 14.10 4.17
CA ASP A 331 -6.07 15.44 3.67
C ASP A 331 -7.40 16.15 3.32
N MET A 332 -7.67 17.25 4.03
CA MET A 332 -8.87 18.07 3.81
C MET A 332 -8.56 19.38 3.07
N ARG A 333 -7.34 19.57 2.54
CA ARG A 333 -6.90 20.84 1.94
C ARG A 333 -7.56 21.17 0.59
N LEU A 334 -8.20 20.20 -0.05
CA LEU A 334 -8.92 20.41 -1.32
C LEU A 334 -10.32 21.03 -1.12
N ARG A 335 -10.73 21.32 0.12
CA ARG A 335 -12.00 22.00 0.39
C ARG A 335 -11.93 23.50 0.05
N PRO A 336 -13.05 24.17 -0.22
CA PRO A 336 -13.14 25.63 -0.38
C PRO A 336 -12.37 26.40 0.69
N GLY A 337 -11.49 27.32 0.25
CA GLY A 337 -10.62 28.07 1.14
C GLY A 337 -9.44 27.28 1.72
N GLY A 338 -9.23 26.04 1.31
CA GLY A 338 -8.11 25.20 1.73
C GLY A 338 -8.01 25.04 3.24
N SER A 339 -6.81 25.15 3.80
CA SER A 339 -6.59 25.06 5.26
C SER A 339 -7.19 26.21 6.08
N LYS A 340 -7.55 27.32 5.44
CA LYS A 340 -8.15 28.50 6.08
C LYS A 340 -9.68 28.42 6.14
N GLY A 341 -10.31 27.60 5.28
CA GLY A 341 -11.76 27.39 5.26
C GLY A 341 -12.25 26.47 6.38
N PRO A 342 -13.58 26.45 6.64
CA PRO A 342 -14.19 25.56 7.63
C PRO A 342 -13.91 24.10 7.26
N VAL A 343 -13.83 23.23 8.28
CA VAL A 343 -13.50 21.80 8.06
C VAL A 343 -14.64 21.04 7.39
N SER A 344 -15.91 21.49 7.58
CA SER A 344 -17.09 21.02 6.86
C SER A 344 -17.68 22.18 6.05
N VAL A 345 -18.21 21.91 4.89
CA VAL A 345 -18.66 22.93 3.93
C VAL A 345 -20.17 22.82 3.73
N ARG A 346 -20.91 23.93 3.88
CA ARG A 346 -22.32 23.97 3.52
C ARG A 346 -22.48 23.88 1.99
N LEU A 347 -23.44 23.10 1.50
CA LEU A 347 -23.62 22.85 0.05
C LEU A 347 -23.82 24.15 -0.73
N GLY A 348 -24.64 25.08 -0.23
CA GLY A 348 -24.83 26.39 -0.85
C GLY A 348 -23.52 27.19 -0.92
N THR A 349 -22.73 27.20 0.16
CA THR A 349 -21.43 27.89 0.20
C THR A 349 -20.42 27.27 -0.77
N LEU A 350 -20.44 25.94 -0.95
CA LEU A 350 -19.62 25.26 -1.96
C LEU A 350 -19.96 25.77 -3.36
N ALA A 351 -21.24 25.82 -3.72
CA ALA A 351 -21.69 26.31 -5.02
C ALA A 351 -21.32 27.78 -5.26
N ASP A 352 -21.48 28.64 -4.23
CA ASP A 352 -21.11 30.05 -4.29
C ASP A 352 -19.60 30.25 -4.45
N TYR A 353 -18.79 29.47 -3.72
CA TYR A 353 -17.34 29.53 -3.84
C TYR A 353 -16.85 29.21 -5.25
N TYR A 354 -17.34 28.14 -5.82
CA TYR A 354 -17.00 27.77 -7.20
C TYR A 354 -17.60 28.72 -8.25
N ALA A 355 -18.61 29.51 -7.87
CA ALA A 355 -19.18 30.52 -8.73
C ALA A 355 -18.33 31.78 -8.84
N ASN A 356 -17.63 32.17 -7.73
CA ASN A 356 -17.09 33.50 -7.58
C ASN A 356 -15.60 33.55 -7.24
N ASP A 357 -15.07 32.53 -6.52
CA ASP A 357 -13.76 32.63 -5.87
C ASP A 357 -12.76 31.53 -6.31
N ALA A 358 -13.25 30.41 -6.86
CA ALA A 358 -12.42 29.25 -7.14
C ALA A 358 -11.51 29.45 -8.36
N ASP A 359 -10.25 29.07 -8.20
CA ASP A 359 -9.26 29.02 -9.27
C ASP A 359 -9.45 27.79 -10.18
N THR A 360 -8.89 27.83 -11.40
CA THR A 360 -8.96 26.72 -12.37
C THR A 360 -8.47 25.40 -11.78
N TRP A 361 -7.43 25.38 -10.95
CA TRP A 361 -6.91 24.16 -10.34
C TRP A 361 -7.91 23.49 -9.39
N GLU A 362 -8.78 24.24 -8.75
CA GLU A 362 -9.83 23.69 -7.87
C GLU A 362 -10.91 22.99 -8.70
N PHE A 363 -11.30 23.56 -9.85
CA PHE A 363 -12.16 22.87 -10.78
C PHE A 363 -11.51 21.59 -11.33
N MET A 364 -10.21 21.59 -11.60
CA MET A 364 -9.48 20.39 -12.01
C MET A 364 -9.60 19.30 -10.94
N THR A 365 -9.37 19.63 -9.68
CA THR A 365 -9.49 18.63 -8.60
C THR A 365 -10.92 18.12 -8.44
N LEU A 366 -11.92 18.99 -8.65
CA LEU A 366 -13.34 18.63 -8.56
C LEU A 366 -13.78 17.63 -9.64
N THR A 367 -13.07 17.53 -10.77
CA THR A 367 -13.37 16.52 -11.82
C THR A 367 -13.24 15.08 -11.32
N ARG A 368 -12.56 14.87 -10.20
CA ARG A 368 -12.40 13.56 -9.55
C ARG A 368 -13.27 13.39 -8.30
N ALA A 369 -14.13 14.38 -8.02
CA ALA A 369 -14.99 14.31 -6.85
C ALA A 369 -16.05 13.22 -6.99
N ARG A 370 -16.25 12.44 -5.93
CA ARG A 370 -17.23 11.35 -5.88
C ARG A 370 -17.82 11.24 -4.47
N VAL A 371 -19.15 11.29 -4.36
CA VAL A 371 -19.83 11.02 -3.10
C VAL A 371 -19.64 9.53 -2.76
N VAL A 372 -19.04 9.26 -1.60
CA VAL A 372 -18.79 7.90 -1.11
C VAL A 372 -19.88 7.46 -0.14
N TRP A 373 -20.28 8.35 0.74
CA TRP A 373 -21.32 8.14 1.73
C TRP A 373 -22.12 9.42 1.96
N ALA A 374 -23.39 9.29 2.24
CA ALA A 374 -24.26 10.36 2.71
C ALA A 374 -25.20 9.83 3.78
N SER A 375 -25.65 10.70 4.68
CA SER A 375 -26.61 10.37 5.75
C SER A 375 -27.97 9.90 5.20
N ASP A 376 -28.32 10.33 4.01
CA ASP A 376 -29.42 9.79 3.22
C ASP A 376 -29.09 9.83 1.70
N ALA A 377 -29.71 8.96 0.93
CA ALA A 377 -29.42 8.81 -0.49
C ALA A 377 -29.81 10.06 -1.30
N ALA A 378 -30.93 10.70 -0.99
CA ALA A 378 -31.40 11.86 -1.73
C ALA A 378 -30.44 13.05 -1.56
N PHE A 379 -29.87 13.22 -0.36
CA PHE A 379 -28.84 14.23 -0.12
C PHE A 379 -27.56 13.90 -0.87
N GLY A 380 -27.16 12.62 -0.93
CA GLY A 380 -26.00 12.17 -1.73
C GLY A 380 -26.15 12.50 -3.21
N ASP A 381 -27.33 12.25 -3.78
CA ASP A 381 -27.66 12.57 -5.17
C ASP A 381 -27.66 14.09 -5.39
N HIS A 382 -28.17 14.86 -4.43
CA HIS A 382 -28.16 16.34 -4.49
C HIS A 382 -26.74 16.90 -4.49
N VAL A 383 -25.84 16.38 -3.65
CA VAL A 383 -24.42 16.78 -3.64
C VAL A 383 -23.74 16.43 -4.97
N THR A 384 -24.01 15.23 -5.51
CA THR A 384 -23.48 14.81 -6.81
C THR A 384 -23.95 15.74 -7.92
N ALA A 385 -25.23 16.04 -7.99
CA ALA A 385 -25.80 16.96 -8.98
C ALA A 385 -25.24 18.40 -8.84
N ALA A 386 -24.99 18.86 -7.62
CA ALA A 386 -24.38 20.17 -7.36
C ALA A 386 -22.93 20.21 -7.88
N ILE A 387 -22.13 19.17 -7.65
CA ILE A 387 -20.76 19.05 -8.16
C ILE A 387 -20.77 19.07 -9.69
N GLU A 388 -21.63 18.27 -10.32
CA GLU A 388 -21.77 18.29 -11.78
C GLU A 388 -22.22 19.65 -12.30
N GLY A 389 -23.17 20.29 -11.65
CA GLY A 389 -23.64 21.62 -11.98
C GLY A 389 -22.53 22.69 -11.95
N VAL A 390 -21.66 22.60 -10.93
CA VAL A 390 -20.46 23.45 -10.81
C VAL A 390 -19.51 23.21 -11.99
N LEU A 391 -19.20 21.96 -12.33
CA LEU A 391 -18.29 21.62 -13.42
C LEU A 391 -18.83 22.04 -14.80
N ARG A 392 -20.15 21.99 -15.01
CA ARG A 392 -20.83 22.34 -16.27
C ARG A 392 -21.08 23.84 -16.41
N ARG A 393 -20.82 24.63 -15.39
CA ARG A 393 -21.04 26.08 -15.44
C ARG A 393 -20.11 26.72 -16.48
N PRO A 394 -20.66 27.57 -17.41
CA PRO A 394 -19.84 28.25 -18.39
C PRO A 394 -18.80 29.18 -17.74
N ARG A 395 -17.60 29.16 -18.26
CA ARG A 395 -16.48 30.02 -17.85
C ARG A 395 -15.82 30.63 -19.09
N PRO A 396 -16.53 31.53 -19.81
CA PRO A 396 -16.10 32.01 -21.13
C PRO A 396 -14.78 32.79 -21.08
N ASP A 397 -14.49 33.46 -19.97
CA ASP A 397 -13.29 34.30 -19.81
C ASP A 397 -12.10 33.53 -19.20
N ALA A 398 -12.25 32.23 -18.91
CA ALA A 398 -11.19 31.43 -18.28
C ALA A 398 -10.19 30.91 -19.33
N ASP A 399 -8.91 31.26 -19.17
CA ASP A 399 -7.81 30.65 -19.90
C ASP A 399 -7.41 29.32 -19.24
N ILE A 400 -8.28 28.30 -19.38
CA ILE A 400 -8.10 27.00 -18.71
C ILE A 400 -6.77 26.36 -19.13
N ALA A 401 -6.42 26.38 -20.42
CA ALA A 401 -5.18 25.79 -20.92
C ALA A 401 -3.94 26.48 -20.35
N GLY A 402 -3.93 27.82 -20.36
CA GLY A 402 -2.84 28.60 -19.77
C GLY A 402 -2.71 28.41 -18.27
N ASP A 403 -3.84 28.31 -17.53
CA ASP A 403 -3.82 28.06 -16.09
C ASP A 403 -3.23 26.69 -15.75
N VAL A 404 -3.64 25.63 -16.45
CA VAL A 404 -3.12 24.28 -16.29
C VAL A 404 -1.61 24.26 -16.55
N ARG A 405 -1.18 24.92 -17.63
CA ARG A 405 0.25 25.04 -17.96
C ARG A 405 1.02 25.79 -16.87
N ARG A 406 0.55 26.97 -16.45
CA ARG A 406 1.18 27.77 -15.38
C ARG A 406 1.28 27.00 -14.07
N MET A 407 0.25 26.22 -13.73
CA MET A 407 0.27 25.38 -12.54
C MET A 407 1.34 24.30 -12.64
N ARG A 408 1.44 23.61 -13.80
CA ARG A 408 2.46 22.57 -14.01
C ARG A 408 3.87 23.14 -13.93
N ASP A 409 4.12 24.30 -14.54
CA ASP A 409 5.40 24.98 -14.49
C ASP A 409 5.77 25.42 -13.07
N ARG A 410 4.82 25.90 -12.27
CA ARG A 410 5.03 26.19 -10.83
C ARG A 410 5.38 24.93 -10.04
N MET A 411 4.78 23.78 -10.36
CA MET A 411 5.12 22.52 -9.71
C MET A 411 6.54 22.06 -10.07
N ASP A 412 6.96 22.20 -11.32
CA ASP A 412 8.33 21.87 -11.75
C ASP A 412 9.38 22.71 -11.02
N GLN A 413 9.08 23.99 -10.76
CA GLN A 413 9.98 24.90 -10.05
C GLN A 413 9.98 24.64 -8.54
N GLY A 414 8.80 24.47 -7.93
CA GLY A 414 8.66 24.35 -6.48
C GLY A 414 8.91 22.94 -5.92
N ARG A 415 8.70 21.92 -6.73
CA ARG A 415 8.84 20.50 -6.38
C ARG A 415 9.44 19.73 -7.54
N PRO A 416 10.73 19.91 -7.85
CA PRO A 416 11.37 19.17 -8.94
C PRO A 416 11.35 17.65 -8.67
N ALA A 417 11.31 16.87 -9.74
CA ALA A 417 11.38 15.41 -9.67
C ALA A 417 12.71 14.98 -9.01
N ARG A 418 12.64 13.96 -8.14
CA ARG A 418 13.78 13.43 -7.38
C ARG A 418 14.61 12.40 -8.16
N GLY A 419 14.41 12.28 -9.45
CA GLY A 419 15.14 11.34 -10.30
C GLY A 419 14.23 10.61 -11.28
N PRO A 420 14.79 9.67 -12.06
CA PRO A 420 14.05 8.96 -13.11
C PRO A 420 12.91 8.10 -12.56
N TRP A 421 12.99 7.67 -11.31
CA TRP A 421 11.95 6.86 -10.64
C TRP A 421 10.90 7.69 -9.90
N ASP A 422 10.91 9.02 -10.01
CA ASP A 422 9.78 9.83 -9.56
C ASP A 422 8.62 9.74 -10.57
N LEU A 423 7.81 8.69 -10.43
CA LEU A 423 6.70 8.41 -11.36
C LEU A 423 5.64 9.53 -11.34
N LYS A 424 5.55 10.28 -10.24
CA LYS A 424 4.53 11.32 -10.06
C LYS A 424 4.95 12.63 -10.71
N LEU A 425 6.12 13.15 -10.36
CA LEU A 425 6.52 14.54 -10.66
C LEU A 425 7.43 14.67 -11.89
N ALA A 426 8.06 13.59 -12.36
CA ALA A 426 8.87 13.65 -13.58
C ALA A 426 8.07 14.18 -14.76
N ARG A 427 8.73 14.86 -15.69
CA ARG A 427 8.10 15.31 -16.93
C ARG A 427 7.63 14.11 -17.74
N GLY A 428 6.40 14.15 -18.25
CA GLY A 428 5.71 12.99 -18.82
C GLY A 428 5.26 11.97 -17.75
N GLY A 429 5.29 12.34 -16.46
CA GLY A 429 4.87 11.55 -15.33
C GLY A 429 3.36 11.54 -15.12
N GLN A 430 2.93 10.94 -13.99
CA GLN A 430 1.51 10.84 -13.66
C GLN A 430 0.81 12.20 -13.61
N VAL A 431 1.47 13.26 -13.09
CA VAL A 431 0.87 14.59 -13.00
C VAL A 431 0.57 15.19 -14.38
N ASP A 432 1.44 14.97 -15.37
CA ASP A 432 1.17 15.46 -16.73
C ASP A 432 -0.08 14.79 -17.32
N ALA A 433 -0.21 13.46 -17.15
CA ALA A 433 -1.39 12.71 -17.58
C ALA A 433 -2.66 13.11 -16.81
N GLU A 434 -2.57 13.27 -15.49
CA GLU A 434 -3.67 13.74 -14.64
C GLU A 434 -4.16 15.12 -15.06
N PHE A 435 -3.25 16.06 -15.35
CA PHE A 435 -3.60 17.41 -15.75
C PHE A 435 -4.27 17.43 -17.12
N VAL A 436 -3.78 16.65 -18.09
CA VAL A 436 -4.45 16.50 -19.38
C VAL A 436 -5.85 15.88 -19.22
N ALA A 437 -5.99 14.84 -18.41
CA ALA A 437 -7.29 14.22 -18.13
C ALA A 437 -8.28 15.24 -17.54
N GLN A 438 -7.87 15.98 -16.52
CA GLN A 438 -8.68 16.99 -15.84
C GLN A 438 -9.03 18.16 -16.78
N TYR A 439 -8.06 18.64 -17.55
CA TYR A 439 -8.31 19.64 -18.59
C TYR A 439 -9.39 19.19 -19.59
N ARG A 440 -9.26 17.97 -20.12
CA ARG A 440 -10.25 17.41 -21.05
C ARG A 440 -11.62 17.24 -20.40
N GLN A 441 -11.68 16.88 -19.12
CA GLN A 441 -12.95 16.81 -18.39
C GLN A 441 -13.61 18.19 -18.27
N LEU A 442 -12.85 19.25 -18.00
CA LEU A 442 -13.39 20.59 -17.94
C LEU A 442 -13.94 21.05 -19.32
N LEU A 443 -13.26 20.71 -20.40
CA LEU A 443 -13.77 20.99 -21.75
C LEU A 443 -15.03 20.16 -22.08
N ARG A 444 -15.07 18.88 -21.71
CA ARG A 444 -16.26 18.03 -21.88
C ARG A 444 -17.44 18.58 -21.08
N ALA A 445 -17.22 18.99 -19.82
CA ALA A 445 -18.24 19.57 -18.97
C ALA A 445 -18.84 20.82 -19.60
N ALA A 446 -18.01 21.74 -20.09
CA ALA A 446 -18.45 22.98 -20.75
C ALA A 446 -19.28 22.73 -22.02
N ASN A 447 -19.05 21.61 -22.73
CA ASN A 447 -19.78 21.22 -23.94
C ASN A 447 -20.93 20.22 -23.67
N GLY A 448 -21.34 20.02 -22.41
CA GLY A 448 -22.43 19.12 -22.05
C GLY A 448 -22.14 17.63 -22.23
N GLY A 449 -20.85 17.25 -22.41
CA GLY A 449 -20.43 15.85 -22.58
C GLY A 449 -20.48 15.04 -21.29
N ASN A 450 -20.33 13.73 -21.40
CA ASN A 450 -20.30 12.82 -20.25
C ASN A 450 -19.01 13.00 -19.44
N LEU A 451 -19.15 13.07 -18.12
CA LEU A 451 -18.05 13.15 -17.17
C LEU A 451 -17.67 11.75 -16.68
N THR A 452 -16.39 11.56 -16.40
CA THR A 452 -15.85 10.36 -15.76
C THR A 452 -14.83 10.75 -14.70
N VAL A 453 -14.74 9.98 -13.64
CA VAL A 453 -13.69 10.17 -12.63
C VAL A 453 -12.38 9.45 -13.01
N SER A 454 -12.43 8.48 -13.93
CA SER A 454 -11.28 7.70 -14.39
C SER A 454 -10.32 8.55 -15.20
N THR A 455 -9.06 8.61 -14.81
CA THR A 455 -8.00 9.30 -15.55
C THR A 455 -7.85 8.73 -16.96
N LEU A 456 -7.82 7.40 -17.08
CA LEU A 456 -7.64 6.74 -18.39
C LEU A 456 -8.79 7.04 -19.36
N GLU A 457 -10.04 6.98 -18.89
CA GLU A 457 -11.21 7.32 -19.72
C GLU A 457 -11.22 8.81 -20.09
N ALA A 458 -10.79 9.67 -19.17
CA ALA A 458 -10.70 11.11 -19.42
C ALA A 458 -9.63 11.46 -20.44
N LEU A 459 -8.52 10.72 -20.49
CA LEU A 459 -7.49 10.86 -21.53
C LEU A 459 -8.02 10.50 -22.93
N GLY A 460 -8.99 9.55 -23.03
CA GLY A 460 -9.57 9.15 -24.31
C GLY A 460 -8.53 8.60 -25.29
N ASP A 461 -8.67 8.96 -26.58
CA ASP A 461 -7.80 8.51 -27.66
C ASP A 461 -6.50 9.34 -27.74
N ASP A 462 -5.71 9.33 -26.67
CA ASP A 462 -4.37 9.92 -26.62
C ASP A 462 -3.35 8.83 -26.32
N PRO A 463 -2.82 8.12 -27.33
CA PRO A 463 -1.95 6.97 -27.09
C PRO A 463 -0.73 7.29 -26.23
N PRO A 464 0.03 8.38 -26.44
CA PRO A 464 1.19 8.69 -25.60
C PRO A 464 0.85 8.89 -24.12
N MET A 465 -0.23 9.64 -23.83
CA MET A 465 -0.67 9.89 -22.46
C MET A 465 -1.23 8.64 -21.79
N ALA A 466 -2.06 7.88 -22.50
CA ALA A 466 -2.67 6.66 -21.99
C ALA A 466 -1.62 5.56 -21.73
N GLU A 467 -0.61 5.43 -22.59
CA GLU A 467 0.50 4.50 -22.42
C GLU A 467 1.36 4.88 -21.20
N ALA A 468 1.73 6.16 -21.10
CA ALA A 468 2.49 6.67 -19.97
C ALA A 468 1.73 6.46 -18.64
N TRP A 469 0.42 6.73 -18.64
CA TRP A 469 -0.43 6.49 -17.47
C TRP A 469 -0.44 5.01 -17.07
N ARG A 470 -0.72 4.09 -18.01
CA ARG A 470 -0.79 2.65 -17.74
C ARG A 470 0.53 2.12 -17.18
N MET A 471 1.66 2.40 -17.84
CA MET A 471 2.98 1.94 -17.42
C MET A 471 3.31 2.46 -16.00
N GLN A 472 3.13 3.75 -15.76
CA GLN A 472 3.46 4.35 -14.48
C GLN A 472 2.52 3.92 -13.36
N GLN A 473 1.25 3.61 -13.64
CA GLN A 473 0.33 3.01 -12.68
C GLN A 473 0.77 1.59 -12.30
N ARG A 474 1.19 0.75 -13.26
CA ARG A 474 1.71 -0.59 -12.99
C ARG A 474 2.92 -0.54 -12.06
N LEU A 475 3.88 0.31 -12.35
CA LEU A 475 5.07 0.50 -11.52
C LEU A 475 4.72 1.06 -10.13
N ALA A 476 3.84 2.06 -10.07
CA ALA A 476 3.42 2.67 -8.81
C ALA A 476 2.71 1.67 -7.88
N GLN A 477 1.89 0.77 -8.42
CA GLN A 477 1.22 -0.27 -7.63
C GLN A 477 2.26 -1.22 -7.00
N VAL A 478 3.21 -1.74 -7.78
CA VAL A 478 4.24 -2.67 -7.27
C VAL A 478 5.13 -1.96 -6.24
N ILE A 479 5.61 -0.75 -6.53
CA ILE A 479 6.47 0.00 -5.61
C ILE A 479 5.75 0.30 -4.29
N SER A 480 4.50 0.77 -4.37
CA SER A 480 3.76 1.18 -3.15
C SER A 480 3.33 0.02 -2.27
N CYS A 481 3.05 -1.16 -2.83
CA CYS A 481 2.74 -2.34 -2.02
C CYS A 481 3.99 -2.95 -1.38
N ALA A 482 5.15 -2.81 -2.01
CA ALA A 482 6.40 -3.33 -1.48
C ALA A 482 7.06 -2.41 -0.43
N PHE A 483 7.04 -1.10 -0.63
CA PHE A 483 7.78 -0.13 0.18
C PHE A 483 6.88 0.93 0.81
N GLU A 484 7.23 1.39 2.00
CA GLU A 484 6.57 2.54 2.65
C GLU A 484 7.16 3.86 2.16
N GLU A 485 8.48 3.91 2.04
CA GLU A 485 9.21 5.03 1.45
C GLU A 485 9.50 4.73 -0.02
N ARG A 486 9.79 5.76 -0.79
CA ARG A 486 10.15 5.58 -2.21
C ARG A 486 11.54 4.98 -2.30
N PRO A 487 11.70 3.74 -2.79
CA PRO A 487 13.01 3.16 -3.03
C PRO A 487 13.68 3.82 -4.22
N ASP A 488 14.98 3.62 -4.35
CA ASP A 488 15.68 3.69 -5.63
C ASP A 488 15.65 2.29 -6.25
N PRO A 489 14.82 2.01 -7.25
CA PRO A 489 14.72 0.68 -7.85
C PRO A 489 16.03 0.15 -8.42
N GLU A 490 16.98 1.03 -8.78
CA GLU A 490 18.29 0.62 -9.31
C GLU A 490 19.18 0.00 -8.23
N SER A 491 18.95 0.36 -6.97
CA SER A 491 19.66 -0.20 -5.82
C SER A 491 19.00 -1.47 -5.24
N GLU A 492 17.79 -1.80 -5.69
CA GLU A 492 17.05 -2.95 -5.18
C GLU A 492 17.55 -4.28 -5.77
N PRO A 493 17.31 -5.42 -5.11
CA PRO A 493 17.70 -6.76 -5.58
C PRO A 493 17.18 -7.06 -7.00
N GLU A 494 17.96 -7.84 -7.75
CA GLU A 494 17.65 -8.18 -9.14
C GLU A 494 16.24 -8.77 -9.31
N ALA A 495 15.81 -9.63 -8.38
CA ALA A 495 14.47 -10.21 -8.43
C ALA A 495 13.36 -9.16 -8.28
N PHE A 496 13.55 -8.10 -7.48
CA PHE A 496 12.59 -6.98 -7.44
C PHE A 496 12.63 -6.16 -8.72
N ARG A 497 13.82 -5.90 -9.27
CA ARG A 497 13.98 -5.20 -10.55
C ARG A 497 13.31 -5.97 -11.69
N GLN A 498 13.49 -7.30 -11.72
CA GLN A 498 12.80 -8.16 -12.67
C GLN A 498 11.27 -8.10 -12.48
N ARG A 499 10.78 -8.07 -11.23
CA ARG A 499 9.36 -7.93 -10.95
C ARG A 499 8.78 -6.60 -11.46
N LEU A 500 9.54 -5.50 -11.39
CA LEU A 500 9.13 -4.22 -11.99
C LEU A 500 9.07 -4.30 -13.51
N ALA A 501 10.04 -4.96 -14.15
CA ALA A 501 10.03 -5.16 -15.60
C ALA A 501 8.81 -5.97 -16.05
N GLU A 502 8.52 -7.09 -15.39
CA GLU A 502 7.33 -7.91 -15.64
C GLU A 502 6.03 -7.12 -15.47
N ALA A 503 5.92 -6.30 -14.41
CA ALA A 503 4.74 -5.47 -14.19
C ALA A 503 4.53 -4.43 -15.31
N ALA A 504 5.63 -3.94 -15.89
CA ALA A 504 5.60 -3.04 -17.03
C ALA A 504 5.46 -3.77 -18.39
N GLU A 505 5.42 -5.10 -18.40
CA GLU A 505 5.41 -5.96 -19.59
C GLU A 505 6.71 -5.85 -20.43
N GLU A 506 7.85 -5.63 -19.74
CA GLU A 506 9.17 -5.53 -20.36
C GLU A 506 10.02 -6.77 -20.02
N PRO A 507 10.92 -7.21 -20.91
CA PRO A 507 11.68 -8.45 -20.75
C PRO A 507 12.71 -8.37 -19.60
N ASP A 508 13.25 -7.18 -19.32
CA ASP A 508 14.28 -6.95 -18.31
C ASP A 508 14.28 -5.50 -17.82
N PHE A 509 15.00 -5.26 -16.72
CA PHE A 509 15.03 -3.96 -16.07
C PHE A 509 15.71 -2.86 -16.89
N GLU A 510 16.72 -3.17 -17.69
CA GLU A 510 17.39 -2.18 -18.55
C GLU A 510 16.46 -1.77 -19.71
N THR A 511 15.71 -2.70 -20.27
CA THR A 511 14.68 -2.40 -21.26
C THR A 511 13.56 -1.56 -20.66
N LEU A 512 13.13 -1.88 -19.43
CA LEU A 512 12.15 -1.06 -18.69
C LEU A 512 12.64 0.39 -18.52
N LYS A 513 13.88 0.61 -18.10
CA LYS A 513 14.43 1.96 -17.92
C LYS A 513 14.37 2.79 -19.21
N ARG A 514 14.81 2.18 -20.31
CA ARG A 514 14.77 2.81 -21.63
C ARG A 514 13.33 3.12 -22.06
N ARG A 515 12.44 2.13 -21.93
CA ARG A 515 11.04 2.28 -22.32
C ARG A 515 10.31 3.33 -21.49
N LEU A 516 10.55 3.40 -20.19
CA LEU A 516 9.99 4.42 -19.31
C LEU A 516 10.41 5.84 -19.73
N ALA A 517 11.68 6.00 -20.12
CA ALA A 517 12.20 7.29 -20.62
C ALA A 517 11.55 7.68 -21.96
N GLU A 518 11.41 6.73 -22.90
CA GLU A 518 10.77 6.94 -24.20
C GLU A 518 9.30 7.34 -24.05
N VAL A 519 8.55 6.57 -23.26
CA VAL A 519 7.11 6.79 -23.01
C VAL A 519 6.87 8.16 -22.36
N ARG A 520 7.70 8.55 -21.41
CA ARG A 520 7.63 9.87 -20.79
C ARG A 520 7.97 11.00 -21.73
N THR A 521 8.96 10.81 -22.58
CA THR A 521 9.33 11.81 -23.59
C THR A 521 8.16 12.06 -24.55
N ALA A 522 7.52 10.99 -25.03
CA ALA A 522 6.35 11.08 -25.88
C ALA A 522 5.16 11.73 -25.17
N ALA A 523 4.88 11.35 -23.92
CA ALA A 523 3.82 11.94 -23.13
C ALA A 523 4.07 13.44 -22.83
N ARG A 524 5.32 13.82 -22.55
CA ARG A 524 5.67 15.23 -22.34
C ARG A 524 5.49 16.05 -23.61
N ALA A 525 5.87 15.54 -24.77
CA ALA A 525 5.64 16.19 -26.05
C ALA A 525 4.12 16.38 -26.31
N ALA A 526 3.31 15.35 -26.08
CA ALA A 526 1.85 15.46 -26.20
C ALA A 526 1.24 16.47 -25.22
N PHE A 527 1.77 16.56 -24.00
CA PHE A 527 1.38 17.58 -23.02
C PHE A 527 1.68 18.99 -23.53
N GLU A 528 2.87 19.22 -24.07
CA GLU A 528 3.32 20.53 -24.55
C GLU A 528 2.60 20.96 -25.83
N ASP A 529 2.25 20.02 -26.69
CA ASP A 529 1.44 20.27 -27.89
C ASP A 529 0.00 20.67 -27.54
N LEU A 530 -0.59 20.01 -26.54
CA LEU A 530 -1.96 20.30 -26.10
C LEU A 530 -2.05 21.59 -25.26
N LEU A 531 -1.03 21.84 -24.44
CA LEU A 531 -0.94 22.95 -23.48
C LEU A 531 0.35 23.74 -23.76
N PRO A 532 0.42 24.53 -24.85
CA PRO A 532 1.62 25.26 -25.20
C PRO A 532 1.96 26.31 -24.14
N PRO A 533 3.24 26.69 -24.00
CA PRO A 533 3.61 27.77 -23.09
C PRO A 533 2.87 29.06 -23.47
N PRO A 534 2.47 29.87 -22.47
CA PRO A 534 1.85 31.15 -22.77
C PRO A 534 2.78 31.97 -23.68
N GLY A 535 2.25 32.45 -24.80
CA GLY A 535 3.00 33.31 -25.69
C GLY A 535 3.54 34.53 -24.97
N ASP A 536 4.69 35.07 -25.39
CA ASP A 536 5.42 36.20 -24.75
C ASP A 536 4.60 37.51 -24.59
N GLY A 537 3.30 37.48 -24.89
CA GLY A 537 2.41 38.65 -24.93
C GLY A 537 1.65 39.03 -23.65
N LEU A 538 1.65 38.17 -22.61
CA LEU A 538 0.88 38.44 -21.38
C LEU A 538 1.74 38.26 -20.12
N ARG A 539 2.58 39.24 -19.83
CA ARG A 539 3.08 39.45 -18.47
C ARG A 539 1.93 40.06 -17.64
N VAL A 540 1.14 39.21 -16.99
CA VAL A 540 0.27 39.67 -15.92
C VAL A 540 1.10 39.68 -14.64
N GLU A 541 1.31 40.87 -14.08
CA GLU A 541 1.97 41.05 -12.79
C GLU A 541 1.19 40.31 -11.68
N PRO A 542 1.89 39.70 -10.69
CA PRO A 542 1.22 39.01 -9.61
C PRO A 542 0.47 40.01 -8.71
N ARG A 543 -0.81 39.79 -8.51
CA ARG A 543 -1.58 40.40 -7.40
C ARG A 543 -1.43 39.61 -6.11
#